data_864d9743e2c8dcdf2946a910786840d5
#
_entry.id   864d9743e2c8dcdf2946a910786840d5
#
_cell.length_a   1.000
_cell.length_b   1.000
_cell.length_c   1.000
_cell.angle_alpha   90.00
_cell.angle_beta   90.00
_cell.angle_gamma   90.00
#
_symmetry.space_group_name_H-M   'P 1'
#
loop_
_entity.id
_entity.type
_entity.pdbx_description
1 polymer ?
#
loop_
_entity_poly.entity_id
_entity_poly.type
_entity_poly.pdbx_seq_one_letter_code
_entity_poly.pdbx_strand_id
1 'polypeptide(L)'
;MASFRRRTCTTGTRFAEVGRRLAIAADHAGAALKAAIVARVAEVAPDWSVADLGGDGSDPTDDYPDSARAVAERMIAGQADRGLVICGSGIGVTIAANKFHGIRASIAHDPASARQGVVHDDMNVLAFGANLITLETALETLAAFLQSEPSSEERYLRRTAKVADIEEEQS
;
A
#
# COMPACT_ATOMS: atom_id res chain seq x y z
N MET A 1 -17.38 50.83 28.95
CA MET A 1 -16.64 49.64 29.44
C MET A 1 -17.47 48.41 29.21
N ALA A 2 -17.22 47.69 28.13
CA ALA A 2 -17.94 46.45 27.76
C ALA A 2 -17.05 45.24 28.05
N SER A 3 -17.50 44.41 29.00
CA SER A 3 -16.82 43.22 29.47
C SER A 3 -16.95 42.09 28.43
N PHE A 4 -15.82 41.70 27.84
CA PHE A 4 -15.72 40.59 26.88
C PHE A 4 -15.58 39.28 27.67
N ARG A 5 -16.69 38.52 27.83
CA ARG A 5 -16.67 37.19 28.42
C ARG A 5 -16.07 36.19 27.41
N ARG A 6 -14.90 35.63 27.73
CA ARG A 6 -14.31 34.49 27.04
C ARG A 6 -15.22 33.29 27.25
N ARG A 7 -15.80 32.79 26.18
CA ARG A 7 -16.45 31.47 26.16
C ARG A 7 -15.35 30.39 26.03
N THR A 8 -15.17 29.63 27.09
CA THR A 8 -14.37 28.41 27.07
C THR A 8 -15.18 27.33 26.33
N CYS A 9 -14.74 26.98 25.12
CA CYS A 9 -15.28 25.83 24.37
C CYS A 9 -14.58 24.57 24.86
N THR A 10 -15.20 23.86 25.78
CA THR A 10 -14.81 22.51 26.21
C THR A 10 -15.75 21.51 25.55
N THR A 11 -15.40 21.04 24.38
CA THR A 11 -15.83 19.73 23.89
C THR A 11 -14.67 19.14 23.11
N GLY A 12 -13.79 18.44 23.85
CA GLY A 12 -12.78 17.58 23.27
C GLY A 12 -13.45 16.37 22.66
N THR A 13 -13.89 16.47 21.42
CA THR A 13 -14.03 15.27 20.57
C THR A 13 -12.62 14.82 20.29
N ARG A 14 -12.15 13.77 20.97
CA ARG A 14 -11.04 12.97 20.46
C ARG A 14 -11.44 12.51 19.08
N PHE A 15 -10.89 13.14 18.04
CA PHE A 15 -10.79 12.48 16.75
C PHE A 15 -9.99 11.19 17.04
N ALA A 16 -10.63 10.04 16.91
CA ALA A 16 -9.90 8.79 16.84
C ALA A 16 -8.86 9.00 15.74
N GLU A 17 -7.57 8.87 16.07
CA GLU A 17 -6.53 8.80 15.07
C GLU A 17 -6.96 7.69 14.12
N VAL A 18 -7.34 8.06 12.91
CA VAL A 18 -7.64 7.11 11.85
C VAL A 18 -6.29 6.50 11.51
N GLY A 19 -6.02 5.34 12.09
CA GLY A 19 -4.78 4.60 11.83
C GLY A 19 -4.58 4.43 10.33
N ARG A 20 -3.34 4.31 9.89
CA ARG A 20 -2.98 4.04 8.49
C ARG A 20 -3.64 2.74 8.01
N ARG A 21 -4.04 2.69 6.75
CA ARG A 21 -4.82 1.58 6.19
C ARG A 21 -4.07 0.92 5.04
N LEU A 22 -3.86 -0.38 5.16
CA LEU A 22 -3.29 -1.24 4.12
C LEU A 22 -4.41 -2.02 3.43
N ALA A 23 -4.56 -1.85 2.12
CA ALA A 23 -5.38 -2.75 1.30
C ALA A 23 -4.52 -3.91 0.80
N ILE A 24 -5.00 -5.13 0.93
CA ILE A 24 -4.29 -6.34 0.50
C ILE A 24 -5.21 -7.23 -0.33
N ALA A 25 -4.69 -7.75 -1.45
CA ALA A 25 -5.34 -8.78 -2.27
C ALA A 25 -4.32 -9.72 -2.89
N ALA A 26 -4.77 -10.91 -3.26
CA ALA A 26 -3.96 -11.89 -3.98
C ALA A 26 -4.81 -12.66 -4.98
N ASP A 27 -4.17 -13.27 -5.98
CA ASP A 27 -4.75 -14.38 -6.73
C ASP A 27 -4.57 -15.72 -5.97
N HIS A 28 -5.05 -16.81 -6.55
CA HIS A 28 -4.92 -18.17 -5.97
C HIS A 28 -3.47 -18.55 -5.65
N ALA A 29 -2.50 -18.12 -6.47
CA ALA A 29 -1.08 -18.43 -6.25
C ALA A 29 -0.49 -17.66 -5.06
N GLY A 30 -1.03 -16.47 -4.76
CA GLY A 30 -0.63 -15.61 -3.64
C GLY A 30 -1.41 -15.84 -2.35
N ALA A 31 -2.53 -16.56 -2.39
CA ALA A 31 -3.50 -16.66 -1.31
C ALA A 31 -2.89 -17.14 0.03
N ALA A 32 -2.06 -18.17 -0.01
CA ALA A 32 -1.44 -18.73 1.21
C ALA A 32 -0.47 -17.73 1.87
N LEU A 33 0.35 -17.04 1.07
CA LEU A 33 1.26 -16.01 1.57
C LEU A 33 0.48 -14.82 2.13
N LYS A 34 -0.59 -14.38 1.43
CA LYS A 34 -1.47 -13.31 1.90
C LYS A 34 -2.07 -13.64 3.26
N ALA A 35 -2.66 -14.82 3.42
CA ALA A 35 -3.27 -15.25 4.69
C ALA A 35 -2.26 -15.25 5.83
N ALA A 36 -1.03 -15.74 5.59
CA ALA A 36 0.04 -15.75 6.59
C ALA A 36 0.51 -14.32 6.96
N ILE A 37 0.59 -13.40 5.98
CA ILE A 37 0.91 -11.98 6.23
C ILE A 37 -0.21 -11.34 7.06
N VAL A 38 -1.47 -11.49 6.68
CA VAL A 38 -2.63 -10.90 7.40
C VAL A 38 -2.66 -11.34 8.86
N ALA A 39 -2.34 -12.60 9.13
CA ALA A 39 -2.30 -13.14 10.49
C ALA A 39 -1.18 -12.51 11.36
N ARG A 40 -0.11 -11.98 10.75
CA ARG A 40 1.10 -11.54 11.46
C ARG A 40 1.46 -10.07 11.23
N VAL A 41 0.75 -9.36 10.37
CA VAL A 41 1.09 -7.97 10.03
C VAL A 41 1.15 -7.05 11.26
N ALA A 42 0.33 -7.27 12.26
CA ALA A 42 0.35 -6.50 13.50
C ALA A 42 1.67 -6.64 14.31
N GLU A 43 2.46 -7.69 14.07
CA GLU A 43 3.77 -7.87 14.69
C GLU A 43 4.80 -6.87 14.16
N VAL A 44 4.64 -6.44 12.90
CA VAL A 44 5.61 -5.60 12.17
C VAL A 44 5.08 -4.19 11.86
N ALA A 45 3.76 -4.00 11.89
CA ALA A 45 3.09 -2.74 11.59
C ALA A 45 1.83 -2.56 12.48
N PRO A 46 1.98 -2.41 13.82
CA PRO A 46 0.85 -2.37 14.76
C PRO A 46 -0.09 -1.18 14.55
N ASP A 47 0.40 -0.08 13.95
CA ASP A 47 -0.37 1.13 13.71
C ASP A 47 -1.17 1.09 12.38
N TRP A 48 -1.10 -0.04 11.66
CA TRP A 48 -1.79 -0.22 10.40
C TRP A 48 -2.99 -1.15 10.56
N SER A 49 -4.15 -0.70 10.10
CA SER A 49 -5.31 -1.57 9.90
C SER A 49 -5.27 -2.20 8.52
N VAL A 50 -5.71 -3.45 8.41
CA VAL A 50 -5.69 -4.22 7.16
C VAL A 50 -7.10 -4.38 6.61
N ALA A 51 -7.29 -4.04 5.34
CA ALA A 51 -8.47 -4.37 4.56
C ALA A 51 -8.11 -5.52 3.59
N ASP A 52 -8.50 -6.73 3.93
CA ASP A 52 -8.38 -7.89 3.04
C ASP A 52 -9.49 -7.83 1.97
N LEU A 53 -9.10 -7.71 0.71
CA LEU A 53 -10.02 -7.50 -0.42
C LEU A 53 -10.27 -8.78 -1.23
N GLY A 54 -9.82 -9.92 -0.76
CA GLY A 54 -10.10 -11.21 -1.38
C GLY A 54 -8.86 -11.95 -1.91
N GLY A 55 -9.14 -13.04 -2.64
CA GLY A 55 -8.13 -14.00 -3.06
C GLY A 55 -7.79 -14.94 -1.91
N ASP A 56 -8.76 -15.80 -1.52
CA ASP A 56 -8.60 -16.79 -0.45
C ASP A 56 -8.09 -18.15 -0.97
N GLY A 57 -7.90 -18.25 -2.29
CA GLY A 57 -7.46 -19.49 -2.96
C GLY A 57 -8.57 -20.50 -3.20
N SER A 58 -9.83 -20.17 -2.94
CA SER A 58 -10.97 -21.07 -3.19
C SER A 58 -11.28 -21.24 -4.68
N ASP A 59 -10.96 -20.21 -5.49
CA ASP A 59 -11.04 -20.27 -6.95
C ASP A 59 -9.64 -20.39 -7.55
N PRO A 60 -9.26 -21.56 -8.07
CA PRO A 60 -7.94 -21.75 -8.70
C PRO A 60 -7.82 -21.11 -10.08
N THR A 61 -8.88 -20.47 -10.57
CA THR A 61 -8.96 -19.84 -11.90
C THR A 61 -9.08 -18.32 -11.82
N ASP A 62 -9.02 -17.75 -10.61
CA ASP A 62 -9.05 -16.30 -10.43
C ASP A 62 -7.85 -15.61 -11.10
N ASP A 63 -8.08 -14.43 -11.62
CA ASP A 63 -7.10 -13.66 -12.38
C ASP A 63 -6.44 -12.56 -11.54
N TYR A 64 -5.12 -12.52 -11.52
CA TYR A 64 -4.34 -11.50 -10.81
C TYR A 64 -4.72 -10.04 -11.14
N PRO A 65 -5.22 -9.66 -12.34
CA PRO A 65 -5.64 -8.29 -12.60
C PRO A 65 -6.81 -7.83 -11.73
N ASP A 66 -7.70 -8.75 -11.32
CA ASP A 66 -8.83 -8.40 -10.47
C ASP A 66 -8.36 -8.06 -9.05
N SER A 67 -7.36 -8.78 -8.53
CA SER A 67 -6.70 -8.46 -7.26
C SER A 67 -6.02 -7.08 -7.30
N ALA A 68 -5.31 -6.78 -8.40
CA ALA A 68 -4.69 -5.48 -8.61
C ALA A 68 -5.72 -4.35 -8.66
N ARG A 69 -6.83 -4.57 -9.38
CA ARG A 69 -7.96 -3.64 -9.49
C ARG A 69 -8.58 -3.35 -8.13
N ALA A 70 -8.87 -4.37 -7.34
CA ALA A 70 -9.49 -4.22 -6.03
C ALA A 70 -8.65 -3.32 -5.10
N VAL A 71 -7.33 -3.51 -5.08
CA VAL A 71 -6.43 -2.68 -4.28
C VAL A 71 -6.35 -1.26 -4.83
N ALA A 72 -6.18 -1.10 -6.15
CA ALA A 72 -6.08 0.22 -6.78
C ALA A 72 -7.34 1.06 -6.56
N GLU A 73 -8.52 0.51 -6.80
CA GLU A 73 -9.81 1.19 -6.59
C GLU A 73 -10.00 1.60 -5.12
N ARG A 74 -9.59 0.75 -4.17
CA ARG A 74 -9.64 1.04 -2.74
C ARG A 74 -8.77 2.24 -2.37
N MET A 75 -7.58 2.32 -2.96
CA MET A 75 -6.64 3.43 -2.75
C MET A 75 -7.14 4.72 -3.40
N ILE A 76 -7.59 4.67 -4.66
CA ILE A 76 -8.12 5.82 -5.40
C ILE A 76 -9.36 6.41 -4.69
N ALA A 77 -10.20 5.56 -4.09
CA ALA A 77 -11.33 6.00 -3.29
C ALA A 77 -10.92 6.63 -1.93
N GLY A 78 -9.63 6.75 -1.62
CA GLY A 78 -9.13 7.27 -0.34
C GLY A 78 -9.47 6.38 0.85
N GLN A 79 -9.71 5.09 0.62
CA GLN A 79 -10.07 4.10 1.64
C GLN A 79 -8.90 3.22 2.08
N ALA A 80 -7.74 3.38 1.47
CA ALA A 80 -6.46 2.82 1.89
C ALA A 80 -5.34 3.80 1.58
N ASP A 81 -4.30 3.77 2.39
CA ASP A 81 -3.15 4.67 2.30
C ASP A 81 -1.99 4.00 1.56
N ARG A 82 -1.93 2.66 1.60
CA ARG A 82 -0.99 1.82 0.84
C ARG A 82 -1.64 0.51 0.42
N GLY A 83 -1.06 -0.10 -0.61
CA GLY A 83 -1.50 -1.38 -1.16
C GLY A 83 -0.43 -2.46 -1.08
N LEU A 84 -0.89 -3.72 -0.93
CA LEU A 84 -0.09 -4.93 -1.12
C LEU A 84 -0.83 -5.86 -2.05
N VAL A 85 -0.18 -6.28 -3.14
CA VAL A 85 -0.74 -7.21 -4.12
C VAL A 85 0.18 -8.43 -4.28
N ILE A 86 -0.38 -9.61 -4.35
CA ILE A 86 0.41 -10.86 -4.36
C ILE A 86 -0.11 -11.78 -5.47
N CYS A 87 0.81 -12.30 -6.28
CA CYS A 87 0.55 -13.39 -7.21
C CYS A 87 1.71 -14.38 -7.21
N GLY A 88 1.79 -15.29 -8.14
CA GLY A 88 2.88 -16.28 -8.21
C GLY A 88 4.28 -15.67 -8.33
N SER A 89 4.47 -14.70 -9.24
CA SER A 89 5.76 -14.03 -9.50
C SER A 89 5.82 -12.55 -9.07
N GLY A 90 4.67 -11.93 -8.79
CA GLY A 90 4.56 -10.49 -8.55
C GLY A 90 4.54 -9.64 -9.83
N ILE A 91 4.96 -10.18 -10.98
CA ILE A 91 5.14 -9.41 -12.22
C ILE A 91 3.79 -8.96 -12.78
N GLY A 92 2.89 -9.91 -13.04
CA GLY A 92 1.60 -9.61 -13.67
C GLY A 92 0.75 -8.65 -12.86
N VAL A 93 0.66 -8.88 -11.56
CA VAL A 93 -0.11 -8.03 -10.65
C VAL A 93 0.45 -6.60 -10.57
N THR A 94 1.79 -6.44 -10.66
CA THR A 94 2.45 -5.12 -10.72
C THR A 94 2.10 -4.39 -12.02
N ILE A 95 2.17 -5.09 -13.16
CA ILE A 95 1.80 -4.51 -14.46
C ILE A 95 0.34 -4.03 -14.45
N ALA A 96 -0.56 -4.85 -13.89
CA ALA A 96 -1.98 -4.51 -13.80
C ALA A 96 -2.22 -3.32 -12.87
N ALA A 97 -1.61 -3.29 -11.69
CA ALA A 97 -1.74 -2.20 -10.73
C ALA A 97 -1.30 -0.85 -11.32
N ASN A 98 -0.19 -0.82 -12.07
CA ASN A 98 0.31 0.39 -12.72
C ASN A 98 -0.53 0.87 -13.93
N LYS A 99 -1.68 0.25 -14.22
CA LYS A 99 -2.65 0.76 -15.18
C LYS A 99 -3.68 1.71 -14.57
N PHE A 100 -3.62 1.92 -13.27
CA PHE A 100 -4.53 2.80 -12.54
C PHE A 100 -3.82 4.10 -12.17
N HIS A 101 -4.46 5.24 -12.47
CA HIS A 101 -3.93 6.57 -12.14
C HIS A 101 -3.60 6.70 -10.66
N GLY A 102 -2.44 7.28 -10.36
CA GLY A 102 -1.95 7.50 -9.02
C GLY A 102 -1.38 6.25 -8.34
N ILE A 103 -1.35 5.09 -9.02
CA ILE A 103 -0.74 3.86 -8.51
C ILE A 103 0.71 3.74 -9.00
N ARG A 104 1.62 3.65 -8.06
CA ARG A 104 3.05 3.41 -8.29
C ARG A 104 3.43 2.10 -7.62
N ALA A 105 3.19 1.01 -8.36
CA ALA A 105 3.43 -0.35 -7.89
C ALA A 105 4.82 -0.84 -8.31
N SER A 106 5.51 -1.50 -7.39
CA SER A 106 6.75 -2.21 -7.71
C SER A 106 6.88 -3.51 -6.93
N ILE A 107 7.61 -4.45 -7.51
CA ILE A 107 8.06 -5.65 -6.80
C ILE A 107 9.27 -5.26 -5.94
N ALA A 108 9.27 -5.72 -4.68
CA ALA A 108 10.46 -5.72 -3.85
C ALA A 108 10.47 -7.02 -3.02
N HIS A 109 11.59 -7.74 -3.07
CA HIS A 109 11.76 -8.98 -2.32
C HIS A 109 12.81 -8.85 -1.20
N ASP A 110 13.16 -7.61 -0.83
CA ASP A 110 14.03 -7.28 0.29
C ASP A 110 13.66 -5.92 0.91
N PRO A 111 13.97 -5.71 2.19
CA PRO A 111 13.64 -4.47 2.89
C PRO A 111 14.31 -3.21 2.31
N ALA A 112 15.51 -3.34 1.74
CA ALA A 112 16.26 -2.18 1.23
C ALA A 112 15.62 -1.62 -0.03
N SER A 113 15.24 -2.48 -0.99
CA SER A 113 14.54 -2.08 -2.22
C SER A 113 13.13 -1.57 -1.94
N ALA A 114 12.39 -2.17 -0.99
CA ALA A 114 11.08 -1.68 -0.59
C ALA A 114 11.15 -0.27 0.01
N ARG A 115 12.11 -0.05 0.93
CA ARG A 115 12.35 1.28 1.50
C ARG A 115 12.74 2.29 0.42
N GLN A 116 13.67 1.92 -0.47
CA GLN A 116 14.12 2.81 -1.54
C GLN A 116 12.97 3.22 -2.46
N GLY A 117 12.11 2.28 -2.85
CA GLY A 117 10.94 2.56 -3.69
C GLY A 117 10.02 3.62 -3.07
N VAL A 118 9.78 3.55 -1.75
CA VAL A 118 9.01 4.59 -1.07
C VAL A 118 9.77 5.90 -1.01
N VAL A 119 11.01 5.88 -0.52
CA VAL A 119 11.79 7.12 -0.24
C VAL A 119 12.11 7.89 -1.51
N HIS A 120 12.45 7.20 -2.61
CA HIS A 120 12.91 7.83 -3.84
C HIS A 120 11.83 8.03 -4.89
N ASP A 121 10.86 7.13 -4.95
CA ASP A 121 9.93 7.02 -6.07
C ASP A 121 8.46 7.13 -5.64
N ASP A 122 8.23 7.39 -4.34
CA ASP A 122 6.89 7.49 -3.74
C ASP A 122 6.01 6.27 -4.07
N MET A 123 6.63 5.06 -4.02
CA MET A 123 5.95 3.79 -4.23
C MET A 123 4.82 3.63 -3.20
N ASN A 124 3.60 3.43 -3.67
CA ASN A 124 2.42 3.30 -2.81
C ASN A 124 1.78 1.91 -2.84
N VAL A 125 2.17 1.05 -3.78
CA VAL A 125 1.76 -0.36 -3.84
C VAL A 125 3.00 -1.26 -3.91
N LEU A 126 3.11 -2.17 -2.95
CA LEU A 126 4.12 -3.22 -2.94
C LEU A 126 3.56 -4.48 -3.60
N ALA A 127 4.37 -5.19 -4.38
CA ALA A 127 3.99 -6.46 -4.98
C ALA A 127 4.93 -7.58 -4.55
N PHE A 128 4.37 -8.75 -4.23
CA PHE A 128 5.13 -9.94 -3.93
C PHE A 128 4.87 -11.05 -4.94
N GLY A 129 5.93 -11.81 -5.25
CA GLY A 129 5.85 -13.11 -5.88
C GLY A 129 5.87 -14.22 -4.82
N ALA A 130 4.73 -14.88 -4.59
CA ALA A 130 4.63 -15.90 -3.54
C ALA A 130 5.60 -17.08 -3.71
N ASN A 131 6.00 -17.36 -4.95
CA ASN A 131 6.98 -18.41 -5.26
C ASN A 131 8.45 -17.97 -5.07
N LEU A 132 8.69 -16.68 -4.77
CA LEU A 132 10.02 -16.07 -4.80
C LEU A 132 10.46 -15.49 -3.44
N ILE A 133 9.57 -15.48 -2.45
CA ILE A 133 9.83 -14.86 -1.16
C ILE A 133 9.36 -15.76 -0.01
N THR A 134 10.12 -15.81 1.08
CA THR A 134 9.66 -16.47 2.32
C THR A 134 8.75 -15.54 3.11
N LEU A 135 7.94 -16.09 4.01
CA LEU A 135 7.06 -15.29 4.88
C LEU A 135 7.86 -14.30 5.74
N GLU A 136 8.99 -14.72 6.30
CA GLU A 136 9.84 -13.89 7.14
C GLU A 136 10.38 -12.69 6.35
N THR A 137 10.93 -12.93 5.16
CA THR A 137 11.42 -11.86 4.28
C THR A 137 10.26 -10.96 3.82
N ALA A 138 9.08 -11.52 3.55
CA ALA A 138 7.90 -10.75 3.17
C ALA A 138 7.45 -9.79 4.31
N LEU A 139 7.45 -10.25 5.56
CA LEU A 139 7.11 -9.41 6.71
C LEU A 139 8.14 -8.30 6.95
N GLU A 140 9.44 -8.61 6.86
CA GLU A 140 10.51 -7.61 6.97
C GLU A 140 10.42 -6.56 5.85
N THR A 141 10.17 -7.00 4.62
CA THR A 141 10.02 -6.14 3.45
C THR A 141 8.77 -5.26 3.56
N LEU A 142 7.66 -5.84 4.00
CA LEU A 142 6.43 -5.11 4.25
C LEU A 142 6.61 -4.07 5.37
N ALA A 143 7.29 -4.42 6.45
CA ALA A 143 7.62 -3.47 7.52
C ALA A 143 8.41 -2.27 7.00
N ALA A 144 9.46 -2.51 6.20
CA ALA A 144 10.25 -1.46 5.59
C ALA A 144 9.43 -0.57 4.65
N PHE A 145 8.53 -1.16 3.87
CA PHE A 145 7.58 -0.43 3.03
C PHE A 145 6.64 0.44 3.84
N LEU A 146 6.01 -0.11 4.89
CA LEU A 146 4.98 0.59 5.67
C LEU A 146 5.53 1.66 6.62
N GLN A 147 6.79 1.53 7.06
CA GLN A 147 7.44 2.47 7.96
C GLN A 147 8.19 3.59 7.25
N SER A 148 8.40 3.49 5.93
CA SER A 148 9.11 4.50 5.15
C SER A 148 8.17 5.63 4.71
N GLU A 149 8.74 6.83 4.54
CA GLU A 149 8.03 8.00 4.00
C GLU A 149 8.77 8.52 2.77
N PRO A 150 8.07 9.11 1.79
CA PRO A 150 8.67 9.74 0.63
C PRO A 150 9.64 10.85 1.06
N SER A 151 10.75 10.98 0.35
CA SER A 151 11.73 12.01 0.63
C SER A 151 11.23 13.39 0.19
N SER A 152 11.53 14.41 1.00
CA SER A 152 11.30 15.82 0.65
C SER A 152 12.46 16.45 -0.14
N GLU A 153 13.51 15.69 -0.48
CA GLU A 153 14.62 16.21 -1.28
C GLU A 153 14.15 16.58 -2.70
N GLU A 154 14.53 17.78 -3.18
CA GLU A 154 14.12 18.33 -4.48
C GLU A 154 14.37 17.37 -5.66
N ARG A 155 15.49 16.64 -5.63
CA ARG A 155 15.83 15.69 -6.70
C ARG A 155 14.81 14.54 -6.84
N TYR A 156 14.24 14.06 -5.73
CA TYR A 156 13.22 13.00 -5.75
C TYR A 156 11.85 13.56 -6.12
N LEU A 157 11.46 14.68 -5.51
CA LEU A 157 10.21 15.38 -5.84
C LEU A 157 10.12 15.70 -7.34
N ARG A 158 11.21 16.21 -7.93
CA ARG A 158 11.28 16.49 -9.37
C ARG A 158 11.11 15.23 -10.24
N ARG A 159 11.61 14.07 -9.79
CA ARG A 159 11.48 12.81 -10.53
C ARG A 159 10.07 12.24 -10.45
N THR A 160 9.50 12.22 -9.26
CA THR A 160 8.11 11.76 -9.06
C THR A 160 7.10 12.64 -9.77
N ALA A 161 7.32 13.97 -9.81
CA ALA A 161 6.51 14.89 -10.60
C ALA A 161 6.53 14.54 -12.10
N LYS A 162 7.71 14.23 -12.67
CA LYS A 162 7.81 13.80 -14.08
C LYS A 162 7.10 12.48 -14.37
N VAL A 163 7.03 11.56 -13.39
CA VAL A 163 6.24 10.33 -13.54
C VAL A 163 4.76 10.66 -13.59
N ALA A 164 4.29 11.59 -12.74
CA ALA A 164 2.91 12.07 -12.78
C ALA A 164 2.57 12.79 -14.10
N ASP A 165 3.48 13.64 -14.61
CA ASP A 165 3.31 14.31 -15.91
C ASP A 165 3.11 13.28 -17.04
N ILE A 166 3.90 12.19 -17.06
CA ILE A 166 3.77 11.10 -18.06
C ILE A 166 2.41 10.40 -17.93
N GLU A 167 1.90 10.22 -16.73
CA GLU A 167 0.61 9.60 -16.49
C GLU A 167 -0.54 10.49 -17.03
N GLU A 168 -0.48 11.80 -16.78
CA GLU A 168 -1.47 12.77 -17.26
C GLU A 168 -1.49 12.89 -18.79
N GLU A 169 -0.34 12.83 -19.46
CA GLU A 169 -0.22 12.90 -20.92
C GLU A 169 -0.87 11.71 -21.66
N GLN A 170 -1.14 10.61 -20.96
CA GLN A 170 -1.72 9.37 -21.54
C GLN A 170 -3.22 9.20 -21.24
N SER A 171 -3.88 10.21 -20.67
CA SER A 171 -5.26 10.16 -20.18
C SER A 171 -6.30 10.62 -21.18
#